data_6a8fddbb470320cca633b8a6c327fb94
#
_entry.id   6a8fddbb470320cca633b8a6c327fb94
#
_cell.length_a   1.000
_cell.length_b   1.000
_cell.length_c   1.000
_cell.angle_alpha   90.00
_cell.angle_beta   90.00
_cell.angle_gamma   90.00
#
_symmetry.space_group_name_H-M   'P 1'
#
loop_
_entity.id
_entity.type
_entity.pdbx_description
1 polymer ?
#
loop_
_entity_poly.entity_id
_entity_poly.type
_entity_poly.pdbx_seq_one_letter_code
_entity_poly.pdbx_strand_id
1 'polypeptide(L)'
;MSLKEIKDQTKQVVEEVLELSNLQKGQIFVLGLSSSEVIGGHIGKNSSLEIGEAVVETILDILTPKGIYLAVQGCEHLNRALVVERELAIQKDLEMVNVLPTLHAGGSGQLAAFKYMKDPVEVEFITAQAGVDIGDTAIGMHIKHVQVPIRPSLREIGQAHVTALASRPKLIGGARAAYQEDQIRKQ
;
A
#
# COMPACT_ATOMS: atom_id res chain seq x y z
N MET A 1 -18.90 1.00 -14.35
CA MET A 1 -18.72 0.78 -12.91
C MET A 1 -18.84 2.12 -12.19
N SER A 2 -19.54 2.18 -11.07
CA SER A 2 -19.72 3.41 -10.28
C SER A 2 -18.58 3.59 -9.27
N LEU A 3 -18.35 4.83 -8.83
CA LEU A 3 -17.38 5.11 -7.76
C LEU A 3 -17.73 4.39 -6.46
N LYS A 4 -19.04 4.17 -6.21
CA LYS A 4 -19.49 3.40 -5.04
C LYS A 4 -19.00 1.95 -5.10
N GLU A 5 -19.14 1.29 -6.24
CA GLU A 5 -18.66 -0.09 -6.42
C GLU A 5 -17.14 -0.18 -6.21
N ILE A 6 -16.38 0.81 -6.71
CA ILE A 6 -14.92 0.87 -6.50
C ILE A 6 -14.58 1.03 -5.02
N LYS A 7 -15.27 1.93 -4.28
CA LYS A 7 -15.10 2.09 -2.83
C LYS A 7 -15.42 0.79 -2.08
N ASP A 8 -16.52 0.13 -2.41
CA ASP A 8 -16.95 -1.11 -1.76
C ASP A 8 -15.93 -2.24 -1.99
N GLN A 9 -15.45 -2.42 -3.24
CA GLN A 9 -14.40 -3.39 -3.57
C GLN A 9 -13.07 -3.07 -2.89
N THR A 10 -12.66 -1.80 -2.89
CA THR A 10 -11.44 -1.35 -2.20
C THR A 10 -11.52 -1.65 -0.71
N LYS A 11 -12.64 -1.32 -0.07
CA LYS A 11 -12.87 -1.60 1.35
C LYS A 11 -12.73 -3.09 1.65
N GLN A 12 -13.41 -3.94 0.88
CA GLN A 12 -13.37 -5.38 1.06
C GLN A 12 -11.93 -5.91 0.96
N VAL A 13 -11.21 -5.56 -0.10
CA VAL A 13 -9.82 -6.01 -0.31
C VAL A 13 -8.92 -5.56 0.83
N VAL A 14 -9.00 -4.29 1.24
CA VAL A 14 -8.12 -3.74 2.28
C VAL A 14 -8.41 -4.36 3.65
N GLU A 15 -9.68 -4.55 4.02
CA GLU A 15 -10.05 -5.21 5.28
C GLU A 15 -9.53 -6.65 5.33
N GLU A 16 -9.68 -7.43 4.24
CA GLU A 16 -9.15 -8.78 4.14
C GLU A 16 -7.60 -8.81 4.18
N VAL A 17 -6.94 -7.84 3.53
CA VAL A 17 -5.47 -7.73 3.58
C VAL A 17 -4.98 -7.42 5.00
N LEU A 18 -5.67 -6.55 5.74
CA LEU A 18 -5.34 -6.27 7.13
C LEU A 18 -5.49 -7.49 8.03
N GLU A 19 -6.57 -8.25 7.86
CA GLU A 19 -6.81 -9.48 8.62
C GLU A 19 -5.73 -10.53 8.31
N LEU A 20 -5.47 -10.81 7.04
CA LEU A 20 -4.52 -11.84 6.59
C LEU A 20 -3.06 -11.49 6.89
N SER A 21 -2.70 -10.20 6.89
CA SER A 21 -1.34 -9.74 7.18
C SER A 21 -1.05 -9.54 8.67
N ASN A 22 -2.10 -9.48 9.51
CA ASN A 22 -2.00 -9.14 10.92
C ASN A 22 -1.22 -7.82 11.17
N LEU A 23 -1.48 -6.82 10.31
CA LEU A 23 -0.80 -5.54 10.37
C LEU A 23 -1.11 -4.81 11.68
N GLN A 24 -0.08 -4.26 12.33
CA GLN A 24 -0.18 -3.65 13.64
C GLN A 24 -0.08 -2.13 13.59
N LYS A 25 -0.58 -1.48 14.64
CA LYS A 25 -0.42 -0.03 14.85
C LYS A 25 1.05 0.40 14.67
N GLY A 26 1.26 1.53 13.99
CA GLY A 26 2.58 2.09 13.69
C GLY A 26 3.32 1.41 12.52
N GLN A 27 2.70 0.41 11.89
CA GLN A 27 3.21 -0.23 10.68
C GLN A 27 2.72 0.49 9.42
N ILE A 28 3.34 0.16 8.29
CA ILE A 28 3.09 0.80 7.00
C ILE A 28 2.35 -0.16 6.08
N PHE A 29 1.26 0.34 5.50
CA PHE A 29 0.53 -0.26 4.38
C PHE A 29 0.87 0.50 3.11
N VAL A 30 1.37 -0.17 2.07
CA VAL A 30 1.69 0.47 0.79
C VAL A 30 0.59 0.24 -0.24
N LEU A 31 0.23 1.31 -0.95
CA LEU A 31 -0.68 1.29 -2.09
C LEU A 31 0.08 1.58 -3.38
N GLY A 32 -0.03 0.68 -4.35
CA GLY A 32 0.21 0.96 -5.75
C GLY A 32 -1.13 1.07 -6.49
N LEU A 33 -1.30 2.06 -7.32
CA LEU A 33 -2.57 2.30 -8.00
C LEU A 33 -2.38 2.76 -9.44
N SER A 34 -2.99 2.03 -10.36
CA SER A 34 -3.25 2.48 -11.72
C SER A 34 -4.74 2.76 -11.92
N SER A 35 -5.15 4.03 -11.82
CA SER A 35 -6.54 4.41 -12.04
C SER A 35 -7.01 4.16 -13.49
N SER A 36 -6.11 4.15 -14.45
CA SER A 36 -6.44 3.79 -15.83
C SER A 36 -6.79 2.31 -15.98
N GLU A 37 -6.10 1.40 -15.30
CA GLU A 37 -6.46 -0.02 -15.29
C GLU A 37 -7.83 -0.26 -14.62
N VAL A 38 -8.14 0.48 -13.55
CA VAL A 38 -9.45 0.38 -12.87
C VAL A 38 -10.63 0.64 -13.83
N ILE A 39 -10.47 1.56 -14.78
CA ILE A 39 -11.51 1.88 -15.79
C ILE A 39 -11.36 1.08 -17.10
N GLY A 40 -10.46 0.11 -17.16
CA GLY A 40 -10.22 -0.72 -18.35
C GLY A 40 -9.40 -0.04 -19.44
N GLY A 41 -8.61 0.96 -19.09
CA GLY A 41 -7.61 1.58 -19.95
C GLY A 41 -6.24 0.93 -19.80
N HIS A 42 -5.26 1.42 -20.55
CA HIS A 42 -3.86 1.05 -20.32
C HIS A 42 -3.21 1.98 -19.31
N ILE A 43 -2.32 1.43 -18.51
CA ILE A 43 -1.57 2.12 -17.46
C ILE A 43 -1.03 3.49 -17.95
N GLY A 44 -1.29 4.56 -17.20
CA GLY A 44 -0.79 5.91 -17.47
C GLY A 44 -1.47 6.66 -18.64
N LYS A 45 -2.42 6.07 -19.39
CA LYS A 45 -3.03 6.72 -20.56
C LYS A 45 -4.33 7.47 -20.26
N ASN A 46 -5.13 7.03 -19.29
CA ASN A 46 -6.43 7.63 -18.96
C ASN A 46 -6.57 7.74 -17.43
N SER A 47 -5.63 8.45 -16.77
CA SER A 47 -5.68 8.63 -15.32
C SER A 47 -6.95 9.37 -14.90
N SER A 48 -7.65 8.83 -13.91
CA SER A 48 -8.84 9.44 -13.30
C SER A 48 -8.56 9.86 -11.88
N LEU A 49 -8.66 11.16 -11.62
CA LEU A 49 -8.49 11.70 -10.26
C LEU A 49 -9.58 11.17 -9.31
N GLU A 50 -10.83 11.10 -9.78
CA GLU A 50 -11.96 10.61 -8.98
C GLU A 50 -11.75 9.17 -8.49
N ILE A 51 -11.13 8.32 -9.31
CA ILE A 51 -10.77 6.95 -8.91
C ILE A 51 -9.67 6.97 -7.83
N GLY A 52 -8.64 7.79 -8.04
CA GLY A 52 -7.58 7.97 -7.03
C GLY A 52 -8.13 8.43 -5.70
N GLU A 53 -9.02 9.43 -5.72
CA GLU A 53 -9.70 9.94 -4.54
C GLU A 53 -10.57 8.87 -3.87
N ALA A 54 -11.40 8.15 -4.63
CA ALA A 54 -12.26 7.10 -4.09
C ALA A 54 -11.45 5.99 -3.39
N VAL A 55 -10.35 5.55 -3.99
CA VAL A 55 -9.50 4.50 -3.43
C VAL A 55 -8.74 4.98 -2.21
N VAL A 56 -8.04 6.12 -2.30
CA VAL A 56 -7.17 6.62 -1.21
C VAL A 56 -7.99 7.04 0.00
N GLU A 57 -9.11 7.77 -0.18
CA GLU A 57 -10.01 8.14 0.91
C GLU A 57 -10.52 6.89 1.64
N THR A 58 -11.01 5.88 0.90
CA THR A 58 -11.49 4.62 1.50
C THR A 58 -10.40 3.93 2.32
N ILE A 59 -9.17 3.87 1.82
CA ILE A 59 -8.05 3.24 2.54
C ILE A 59 -7.70 4.04 3.80
N LEU A 60 -7.63 5.37 3.73
CA LEU A 60 -7.34 6.23 4.89
C LEU A 60 -8.40 6.08 5.98
N ASP A 61 -9.69 6.02 5.61
CA ASP A 61 -10.80 5.79 6.55
C ASP A 61 -10.67 4.47 7.32
N ILE A 62 -10.06 3.45 6.70
CA ILE A 62 -9.85 2.14 7.33
C ILE A 62 -8.57 2.13 8.19
N LEU A 63 -7.48 2.70 7.70
CA LEU A 63 -6.15 2.59 8.33
C LEU A 63 -5.97 3.57 9.49
N THR A 64 -6.44 4.82 9.33
CA THR A 64 -6.22 5.90 10.30
C THR A 64 -6.76 5.57 11.70
N PRO A 65 -7.99 5.06 11.87
CA PRO A 65 -8.50 4.67 13.18
C PRO A 65 -7.71 3.54 13.86
N LYS A 66 -7.02 2.73 13.05
CA LYS A 66 -6.17 1.62 13.53
C LYS A 66 -4.74 2.07 13.83
N GLY A 67 -4.39 3.32 13.54
CA GLY A 67 -3.04 3.85 13.69
C GLY A 67 -2.02 3.18 12.75
N ILE A 68 -2.47 2.74 11.57
CA ILE A 68 -1.64 2.19 10.50
C ILE A 68 -1.38 3.31 9.50
N TYR A 69 -0.14 3.46 9.05
CA TYR A 69 0.24 4.49 8.10
C TYR A 69 0.06 4.00 6.66
N LEU A 70 -0.50 4.87 5.82
CA LEU A 70 -0.56 4.67 4.38
C LEU A 70 0.68 5.27 3.72
N ALA A 71 1.26 4.53 2.76
CA ALA A 71 2.24 5.05 1.82
C ALA A 71 1.72 4.83 0.39
N VAL A 72 1.68 5.87 -0.42
CA VAL A 72 1.16 5.80 -1.80
C VAL A 72 2.29 5.92 -2.79
N GLN A 73 2.53 4.83 -3.54
CA GLN A 73 3.59 4.76 -4.54
C GLN A 73 3.31 5.64 -5.74
N GLY A 74 4.31 6.43 -6.17
CA GLY A 74 4.34 7.10 -7.45
C GLY A 74 4.82 6.20 -8.60
N CYS A 75 4.66 6.69 -9.83
CA CYS A 75 5.18 6.01 -11.01
C CYS A 75 6.71 6.14 -11.13
N GLU A 76 7.28 5.43 -12.11
CA GLU A 76 8.72 5.47 -12.42
C GLU A 76 9.23 6.88 -12.77
N HIS A 77 8.38 7.78 -13.27
CA HIS A 77 8.75 9.17 -13.56
C HIS A 77 9.14 9.97 -12.31
N LEU A 78 8.66 9.53 -11.12
CA LEU A 78 9.09 10.03 -9.82
C LEU A 78 10.01 9.02 -9.09
N ASN A 79 10.70 8.15 -9.82
CA ASN A 79 11.59 7.13 -9.26
C ASN A 79 10.92 6.22 -8.21
N ARG A 80 9.61 6.02 -8.30
CA ARG A 80 8.80 5.28 -7.30
C ARG A 80 8.83 5.89 -5.91
N ALA A 81 9.10 7.19 -5.77
CA ALA A 81 8.92 7.93 -4.51
C ALA A 81 7.49 7.77 -3.98
N LEU A 82 7.31 7.90 -2.68
CA LEU A 82 6.04 7.61 -2.03
C LEU A 82 5.57 8.79 -1.19
N VAL A 83 4.27 9.07 -1.29
CA VAL A 83 3.60 10.02 -0.39
C VAL A 83 3.28 9.33 0.92
N VAL A 84 3.71 9.97 2.02
CA VAL A 84 3.43 9.53 3.40
C VAL A 84 3.11 10.74 4.27
N GLU A 85 2.56 10.51 5.47
CA GLU A 85 2.50 11.56 6.50
C GLU A 85 3.92 11.93 6.97
N ARG A 86 4.19 13.23 7.15
CA ARG A 86 5.47 13.75 7.68
C ARG A 86 5.83 13.11 9.02
N GLU A 87 4.83 12.90 9.88
CA GLU A 87 5.01 12.20 11.15
C GLU A 87 5.69 10.85 10.98
N LEU A 88 5.22 10.05 10.00
CA LEU A 88 5.83 8.77 9.66
C LEU A 88 7.28 8.95 9.16
N ALA A 89 7.51 9.92 8.27
CA ALA A 89 8.84 10.18 7.73
C ALA A 89 9.83 10.49 8.85
N ILE A 90 9.45 11.34 9.81
CA ILE A 90 10.27 11.66 10.98
C ILE A 90 10.46 10.43 11.89
N GLN A 91 9.37 9.72 12.20
CA GLN A 91 9.40 8.57 13.11
C GLN A 91 10.29 7.42 12.60
N LYS A 92 10.35 7.24 11.28
CA LYS A 92 11.10 6.15 10.64
C LYS A 92 12.41 6.59 10.02
N ASP A 93 12.80 7.85 10.21
CA ASP A 93 14.03 8.45 9.64
C ASP A 93 14.10 8.24 8.12
N LEU A 94 12.99 8.54 7.42
CA LEU A 94 12.88 8.41 5.97
C LEU A 94 13.44 9.66 5.30
N GLU A 95 14.16 9.48 4.18
CA GLU A 95 14.66 10.59 3.40
C GLU A 95 13.52 11.28 2.62
N MET A 96 13.19 12.51 3.03
CA MET A 96 12.23 13.35 2.34
C MET A 96 12.85 13.95 1.08
N VAL A 97 12.11 13.85 -0.04
CA VAL A 97 12.55 14.36 -1.34
C VAL A 97 11.67 15.53 -1.78
N ASN A 98 12.26 16.44 -2.55
CA ASN A 98 11.54 17.62 -3.03
C ASN A 98 10.95 17.37 -4.42
N VAL A 99 9.80 16.71 -4.46
CA VAL A 99 9.01 16.51 -5.67
C VAL A 99 7.53 16.61 -5.33
N LEU A 100 6.73 17.07 -6.27
CA LEU A 100 5.27 17.10 -6.17
C LEU A 100 4.66 16.26 -7.28
N PRO A 101 3.68 15.41 -6.97
CA PRO A 101 3.03 14.60 -7.98
C PRO A 101 2.13 15.45 -8.88
N THR A 102 1.97 14.99 -10.10
CA THR A 102 0.96 15.45 -11.05
C THR A 102 0.14 14.25 -11.54
N LEU A 103 -0.96 14.52 -12.25
CA LEU A 103 -1.77 13.42 -12.80
C LEU A 103 -0.97 12.51 -13.76
N HIS A 104 0.03 13.06 -14.43
CA HIS A 104 0.87 12.36 -15.42
C HIS A 104 2.24 11.94 -14.88
N ALA A 105 2.59 12.34 -13.65
CA ALA A 105 3.82 11.94 -12.98
C ALA A 105 3.54 11.79 -11.48
N GLY A 106 3.55 10.57 -10.96
CA GLY A 106 3.07 10.19 -9.62
C GLY A 106 1.67 9.57 -9.68
N GLY A 107 0.76 10.22 -10.43
CA GLY A 107 -0.56 9.68 -10.72
C GLY A 107 -1.65 10.11 -9.72
N SER A 108 -2.89 9.67 -10.00
CA SER A 108 -4.07 10.05 -9.24
C SER A 108 -4.05 9.63 -7.76
N GLY A 109 -3.40 8.51 -7.45
CA GLY A 109 -3.26 8.03 -6.07
C GLY A 109 -2.43 8.99 -5.22
N GLN A 110 -1.28 9.45 -5.71
CA GLN A 110 -0.44 10.41 -4.99
C GLN A 110 -1.12 11.77 -4.85
N LEU A 111 -1.79 12.27 -5.90
CA LEU A 111 -2.58 13.50 -5.81
C LEU A 111 -3.68 13.40 -4.76
N ALA A 112 -4.37 12.27 -4.70
CA ALA A 112 -5.38 12.02 -3.68
C ALA A 112 -4.76 11.97 -2.27
N ALA A 113 -3.58 11.35 -2.11
CA ALA A 113 -2.87 11.32 -0.85
C ALA A 113 -2.51 12.75 -0.38
N PHE A 114 -2.02 13.61 -1.25
CA PHE A 114 -1.77 15.03 -0.93
C PHE A 114 -3.03 15.78 -0.51
N LYS A 115 -4.18 15.40 -1.05
CA LYS A 115 -5.46 16.04 -0.72
C LYS A 115 -6.02 15.59 0.64
N TYR A 116 -5.90 14.31 0.97
CA TYR A 116 -6.59 13.71 2.13
C TYR A 116 -5.69 13.46 3.34
N MET A 117 -4.39 13.39 3.19
CA MET A 117 -3.44 13.33 4.30
C MET A 117 -3.33 14.69 4.98
N LYS A 118 -2.99 14.68 6.26
CA LYS A 118 -2.91 15.90 7.09
C LYS A 118 -1.67 16.74 6.77
N ASP A 119 -0.52 16.07 6.62
CA ASP A 119 0.77 16.73 6.32
C ASP A 119 1.60 15.82 5.40
N PRO A 120 1.20 15.72 4.11
CA PRO A 120 1.83 14.82 3.16
C PRO A 120 3.23 15.29 2.76
N VAL A 121 4.15 14.35 2.64
CA VAL A 121 5.49 14.54 2.09
C VAL A 121 5.84 13.40 1.16
N GLU A 122 6.73 13.67 0.20
CA GLU A 122 7.36 12.61 -0.60
C GLU A 122 8.62 12.09 0.11
N VAL A 123 8.79 10.78 0.09
CA VAL A 123 10.00 10.10 0.56
C VAL A 123 10.59 9.21 -0.53
N GLU A 124 11.93 9.03 -0.51
CA GLU A 124 12.61 8.28 -1.55
C GLU A 124 12.18 6.82 -1.60
N PHE A 125 12.15 6.14 -0.45
CA PHE A 125 11.70 4.75 -0.32
C PHE A 125 11.18 4.45 1.08
N ILE A 126 10.51 3.31 1.23
CA ILE A 126 9.99 2.81 2.51
C ILE A 126 10.26 1.31 2.66
N THR A 127 9.99 0.80 3.87
CA THR A 127 9.88 -0.63 4.15
C THR A 127 8.53 -0.90 4.81
N ALA A 128 7.56 -1.33 4.01
CA ALA A 128 6.19 -1.62 4.44
C ALA A 128 6.02 -3.07 4.90
N GLN A 129 5.08 -3.31 5.80
CA GLN A 129 4.78 -4.65 6.30
C GLN A 129 3.70 -5.37 5.50
N ALA A 130 2.82 -4.62 4.84
CA ALA A 130 1.83 -5.14 3.90
C ALA A 130 1.44 -4.09 2.87
N GLY A 131 0.71 -4.50 1.85
CA GLY A 131 0.17 -3.57 0.87
C GLY A 131 -0.65 -4.24 -0.21
N VAL A 132 -1.26 -3.40 -1.03
CA VAL A 132 -2.05 -3.79 -2.18
C VAL A 132 -1.58 -3.05 -3.42
N ASP A 133 -1.49 -3.78 -4.50
CA ASP A 133 -1.21 -3.29 -5.85
C ASP A 133 -2.48 -3.44 -6.68
N ILE A 134 -3.00 -2.32 -7.16
CA ILE A 134 -4.21 -2.25 -7.98
C ILE A 134 -3.77 -1.81 -9.38
N GLY A 135 -3.65 -2.77 -10.29
CA GLY A 135 -3.26 -2.55 -11.68
C GLY A 135 -1.77 -2.77 -11.99
N ASP A 136 -1.16 -3.74 -11.31
CA ASP A 136 0.19 -4.26 -11.59
C ASP A 136 1.30 -3.19 -11.65
N THR A 137 1.26 -2.27 -10.68
CA THR A 137 2.23 -1.17 -10.56
C THR A 137 3.55 -1.57 -9.93
N ALA A 138 3.65 -2.81 -9.42
CA ALA A 138 4.85 -3.41 -8.81
C ALA A 138 5.28 -2.79 -7.46
N ILE A 139 4.52 -3.09 -6.39
CA ILE A 139 4.85 -2.63 -5.01
C ILE A 139 5.85 -3.53 -4.27
N GLY A 140 6.24 -4.66 -4.84
CA GLY A 140 7.07 -5.66 -4.15
C GLY A 140 8.38 -5.12 -3.60
N MET A 141 8.96 -4.10 -4.26
CA MET A 141 10.19 -3.43 -3.82
C MET A 141 10.06 -2.75 -2.44
N HIS A 142 8.84 -2.40 -2.04
CA HIS A 142 8.56 -1.71 -0.78
C HIS A 142 8.25 -2.65 0.37
N ILE A 143 8.01 -3.94 0.10
CA ILE A 143 7.63 -4.91 1.13
C ILE A 143 8.86 -5.46 1.84
N LYS A 144 8.81 -5.43 3.17
CA LYS A 144 9.85 -5.97 4.03
C LYS A 144 10.12 -7.45 3.74
N HIS A 145 11.37 -7.82 3.62
CA HIS A 145 11.77 -9.22 3.52
C HIS A 145 11.49 -9.99 4.84
N VAL A 146 10.82 -11.14 4.86
CA VAL A 146 10.44 -12.00 3.73
C VAL A 146 9.06 -11.62 3.23
N GLN A 147 8.96 -11.20 1.97
CA GLN A 147 7.70 -10.94 1.31
C GLN A 147 6.95 -12.26 1.07
N VAL A 148 5.66 -12.25 1.37
CA VAL A 148 4.75 -13.36 1.07
C VAL A 148 3.49 -12.86 0.36
N PRO A 149 2.98 -13.59 -0.64
CA PRO A 149 1.71 -13.24 -1.26
C PRO A 149 0.56 -13.57 -0.31
N ILE A 150 -0.41 -12.68 -0.24
CA ILE A 150 -1.71 -12.94 0.38
C ILE A 150 -2.80 -12.85 -0.67
N ARG A 151 -3.94 -13.51 -0.42
CA ARG A 151 -4.96 -13.69 -1.45
C ARG A 151 -6.31 -13.25 -0.91
N PRO A 152 -6.67 -11.95 -1.11
CA PRO A 152 -8.03 -11.50 -0.84
C PRO A 152 -9.03 -12.21 -1.76
N SER A 153 -10.28 -12.20 -1.39
CA SER A 153 -11.36 -12.87 -2.13
C SER A 153 -11.59 -12.26 -3.51
N LEU A 154 -11.45 -10.92 -3.62
CA LEU A 154 -11.51 -10.21 -4.89
C LEU A 154 -10.13 -10.19 -5.56
N ARG A 155 -10.12 -10.44 -6.86
CA ARG A 155 -8.93 -10.41 -7.71
C ARG A 155 -8.83 -9.16 -8.56
N GLU A 156 -9.86 -8.34 -8.54
CA GLU A 156 -9.95 -7.11 -9.31
C GLU A 156 -10.66 -6.04 -8.49
N ILE A 157 -10.26 -4.79 -8.72
CA ILE A 157 -10.99 -3.58 -8.35
C ILE A 157 -11.26 -2.83 -9.65
N GLY A 158 -12.52 -2.68 -9.98
CA GLY A 158 -12.84 -2.29 -11.33
C GLY A 158 -12.45 -3.39 -12.31
N GLN A 159 -11.62 -3.03 -13.28
CA GLN A 159 -10.98 -3.96 -14.21
C GLN A 159 -9.49 -4.17 -13.90
N ALA A 160 -8.97 -3.48 -12.89
CA ALA A 160 -7.58 -3.61 -12.47
C ALA A 160 -7.35 -4.88 -11.68
N HIS A 161 -6.37 -5.66 -12.08
CA HIS A 161 -5.89 -6.80 -11.31
C HIS A 161 -5.37 -6.37 -9.94
N VAL A 162 -5.61 -7.21 -8.92
CA VAL A 162 -5.19 -6.98 -7.53
C VAL A 162 -4.14 -7.99 -7.11
N THR A 163 -2.98 -7.49 -6.72
CA THR A 163 -1.95 -8.24 -6.00
C THR A 163 -1.84 -7.73 -4.58
N ALA A 164 -1.87 -8.62 -3.58
CA ALA A 164 -1.69 -8.25 -2.19
C ALA A 164 -0.52 -9.01 -1.57
N LEU A 165 0.28 -8.29 -0.80
CA LEU A 165 1.55 -8.74 -0.25
C LEU A 165 1.64 -8.43 1.24
N ALA A 166 2.33 -9.30 1.98
CA ALA A 166 2.68 -9.07 3.38
C ALA A 166 4.13 -9.49 3.65
N SER A 167 4.62 -9.13 4.82
CA SER A 167 5.91 -9.57 5.33
C SER A 167 5.72 -10.53 6.48
N ARG A 168 6.54 -11.55 6.56
CA ARG A 168 6.66 -12.41 7.75
C ARG A 168 8.06 -12.32 8.37
N PRO A 169 8.20 -12.63 9.66
CA PRO A 169 9.52 -12.74 10.29
C PRO A 169 10.42 -13.75 9.56
N LYS A 170 11.70 -13.43 9.49
CA LYS A 170 12.71 -14.36 8.98
C LYS A 170 12.87 -15.54 9.93
N LEU A 171 12.94 -16.74 9.41
CA LEU A 171 13.33 -17.92 10.16
C LEU A 171 14.86 -18.02 10.11
N ILE A 172 15.53 -17.41 11.10
CA ILE A 172 17.00 -17.37 11.17
C ILE A 172 17.47 -18.34 12.23
N GLY A 173 18.35 -19.27 11.85
CA GLY A 173 18.94 -20.26 12.72
C GLY A 173 19.21 -21.58 11.99
N GLY A 174 19.62 -22.60 12.71
CA GLY A 174 19.88 -23.94 12.21
C GLY A 174 18.99 -24.98 12.87
N ALA A 175 19.36 -26.25 12.78
CA ALA A 175 18.58 -27.38 13.29
C ALA A 175 18.30 -27.33 14.82
N ARG A 176 19.05 -26.51 15.56
CA ARG A 176 18.85 -26.31 17.01
C ARG A 176 17.96 -25.13 17.35
N ALA A 177 17.53 -24.32 16.37
CA ALA A 177 16.70 -23.15 16.60
C ALA A 177 15.23 -23.53 16.85
N ALA A 178 14.57 -22.82 17.78
CA ALA A 178 13.14 -22.91 18.01
C ALA A 178 12.43 -21.73 17.33
N TYR A 179 11.29 -21.95 16.70
CA TYR A 179 10.52 -20.95 15.95
C TYR A 179 9.08 -20.78 16.47
N GLN A 180 8.64 -21.61 17.41
CA GLN A 180 7.32 -21.57 18.02
C GLN A 180 7.45 -21.60 19.53
N GLU A 181 6.61 -20.85 20.24
CA GLU A 181 6.66 -20.77 21.70
C GLU A 181 6.43 -22.10 22.40
N ASP A 182 5.59 -22.97 21.82
CA ASP A 182 5.33 -24.29 22.36
C ASP A 182 6.57 -25.20 22.37
N GLN A 183 7.55 -24.94 21.50
CA GLN A 183 8.84 -25.65 21.50
C GLN A 183 9.70 -25.26 22.71
N ILE A 184 9.47 -24.08 23.31
CA ILE A 184 10.19 -23.61 24.49
C ILE A 184 9.47 -24.12 25.76
N ARG A 185 8.14 -24.05 25.79
CA ARG A 185 7.33 -24.41 26.96
C ARG A 185 7.27 -25.91 27.28
N LYS A 186 7.72 -26.75 26.35
CA LYS A 186 7.79 -28.21 26.50
C LYS A 186 9.17 -28.73 26.98
N GLN A 187 10.12 -27.83 27.18
CA GLN A 187 11.43 -28.12 27.81
C GLN A 187 11.38 -27.84 29.30
#